data_d1d51d08f3a24a954259f6c775c18b8e
#
_entry.id   d1d51d08f3a24a954259f6c775c18b8e
#
_cell.length_a   1.000
_cell.length_b   1.000
_cell.length_c   1.000
_cell.angle_alpha   90.00
_cell.angle_beta   90.00
_cell.angle_gamma   90.00
#
_symmetry.space_group_name_H-M   'P 1'
#
loop_
_entity.id
_entity.type
_entity.pdbx_description
1 polymer ?
#
loop_
_entity_poly.entity_id
_entity_poly.type
_entity_poly.pdbx_seq_one_letter_code
_entity_poly.pdbx_strand_id
1 'polypeptide(L)'
;MGISRMLLVFMRAAMAVQVILGIGFWTGHWANLVNVHMAIGSLFVIALWVIAGIAGAHGSPGRLVVFGFVWGVIVLALGMTQQGILIGSLHWIVRVLHLAIGIAAMPIAERLVAGPQPTP
;
A
#
# COMPACT_ATOMS: atom_id res chain seq x y z
N MET A 1 -12.35 18.19 6.87
CA MET A 1 -11.40 17.39 6.05
C MET A 1 -12.18 16.41 5.20
N GLY A 2 -11.90 16.37 3.90
CA GLY A 2 -12.58 15.45 2.99
C GLY A 2 -12.19 13.98 3.22
N ILE A 3 -13.05 13.06 2.78
CA ILE A 3 -12.85 11.61 2.97
C ILE A 3 -11.50 11.15 2.43
N SER A 4 -11.10 11.59 1.23
CA SER A 4 -9.81 11.21 0.63
C SER A 4 -8.61 11.62 1.50
N ARG A 5 -8.67 12.78 2.12
CA ARG A 5 -7.61 13.23 3.04
C ARG A 5 -7.59 12.43 4.34
N MET A 6 -8.77 12.06 4.87
CA MET A 6 -8.86 11.19 6.05
C MET A 6 -8.27 9.81 5.76
N LEU A 7 -8.60 9.24 4.60
CA LEU A 7 -8.03 7.96 4.16
C LEU A 7 -6.52 8.05 3.94
N LEU A 8 -6.02 9.17 3.42
CA LEU A 8 -4.58 9.38 3.25
C LEU A 8 -3.85 9.45 4.60
N VAL A 9 -4.43 10.13 5.60
CA VAL A 9 -3.89 10.15 6.97
C VAL A 9 -3.88 8.74 7.56
N PHE A 10 -4.97 7.99 7.39
CA PHE A 10 -5.01 6.58 7.78
C PHE A 10 -3.91 5.76 7.10
N MET A 11 -3.73 5.91 5.78
CA MET A 11 -2.70 5.18 5.05
C MET A 11 -1.28 5.51 5.55
N ARG A 12 -1.01 6.77 5.90
CA ARG A 12 0.28 7.17 6.49
C ARG A 12 0.53 6.49 7.83
N ALA A 13 -0.47 6.48 8.71
CA ALA A 13 -0.39 5.80 10.00
C ALA A 13 -0.25 4.28 9.82
N ALA A 14 -1.06 3.68 8.95
CA ALA A 14 -1.00 2.26 8.63
C ALA A 14 0.38 1.89 8.06
N MET A 15 0.94 2.70 7.15
CA MET A 15 2.28 2.45 6.59
C MET A 15 3.35 2.44 7.67
N ALA A 16 3.33 3.38 8.61
CA ALA A 16 4.28 3.40 9.73
C ALA A 16 4.18 2.11 10.56
N VAL A 17 2.97 1.68 10.91
CA VAL A 17 2.75 0.42 11.63
C VAL A 17 3.22 -0.79 10.82
N GLN A 18 2.91 -0.83 9.53
CA GLN A 18 3.31 -1.93 8.63
C GLN A 18 4.83 -2.07 8.53
N VAL A 19 5.56 -0.95 8.41
CA VAL A 19 7.03 -0.95 8.36
C VAL A 19 7.61 -1.45 9.68
N ILE A 20 7.10 -0.97 10.81
CA ILE A 20 7.56 -1.38 12.14
C ILE A 20 7.33 -2.89 12.33
N LEU A 21 6.13 -3.38 12.04
CA LEU A 21 5.82 -4.81 12.14
C LEU A 21 6.66 -5.65 11.19
N GLY A 22 6.83 -5.19 9.94
CA GLY A 22 7.63 -5.89 8.93
C GLY A 22 9.10 -6.02 9.33
N ILE A 23 9.69 -4.98 9.89
CA ILE A 23 11.06 -5.01 10.43
C ILE A 23 11.12 -5.96 11.63
N GLY A 24 10.12 -5.93 12.51
CA GLY A 24 10.02 -6.86 13.63
C GLY A 24 10.00 -8.32 13.17
N PHE A 25 9.20 -8.66 12.17
CA PHE A 25 9.15 -10.02 11.58
C PHE A 25 10.49 -10.41 10.96
N TRP A 26 11.13 -9.48 10.26
CA TRP A 26 12.44 -9.73 9.63
C TRP A 26 13.52 -10.03 10.68
N THR A 27 13.45 -9.40 11.83
CA THR A 27 14.39 -9.61 12.94
C THR A 27 13.96 -10.73 13.91
N GLY A 28 12.91 -11.49 13.58
CA GLY A 28 12.43 -12.62 14.35
C GLY A 28 11.54 -12.26 15.54
N HIS A 29 10.95 -11.06 15.55
CA HIS A 29 10.06 -10.60 16.60
C HIS A 29 8.60 -10.60 16.14
N TRP A 30 7.69 -10.69 17.11
CA TRP A 30 6.23 -10.47 16.92
C TRP A 30 5.56 -11.37 15.88
N ALA A 31 6.03 -12.60 15.69
CA ALA A 31 5.44 -13.54 14.74
C ALA A 31 3.93 -13.76 14.95
N ASN A 32 3.44 -13.60 16.20
CA ASN A 32 2.03 -13.67 16.55
C ASN A 32 1.20 -12.48 16.00
N LEU A 33 1.83 -11.40 15.52
CA LEU A 33 1.17 -10.22 14.95
C LEU A 33 1.07 -10.26 13.42
N VAL A 34 1.43 -11.36 12.77
CA VAL A 34 1.33 -11.48 11.30
C VAL A 34 -0.09 -11.24 10.81
N ASN A 35 -1.10 -11.77 11.51
CA ASN A 35 -2.50 -11.56 11.15
C ASN A 35 -2.91 -10.08 11.27
N VAL A 36 -2.37 -9.37 12.25
CA VAL A 36 -2.58 -7.91 12.41
C VAL A 36 -1.97 -7.15 11.25
N HIS A 37 -0.73 -7.51 10.87
CA HIS A 37 -0.06 -6.94 9.70
C HIS A 37 -0.87 -7.16 8.41
N MET A 38 -1.38 -8.36 8.20
CA MET A 38 -2.22 -8.69 7.04
C MET A 38 -3.54 -7.90 7.03
N ALA A 39 -4.20 -7.77 8.19
CA ALA A 39 -5.44 -7.01 8.31
C ALA A 39 -5.23 -5.52 8.01
N ILE A 40 -4.22 -4.90 8.62
CA ILE A 40 -3.87 -3.49 8.38
C ILE A 40 -3.45 -3.28 6.93
N GLY A 41 -2.66 -4.19 6.35
CA GLY A 41 -2.25 -4.12 4.96
C GLY A 41 -3.43 -4.21 3.98
N SER A 42 -4.41 -5.06 4.27
CA SER A 42 -5.64 -5.16 3.48
C SER A 42 -6.47 -3.87 3.55
N LEU A 43 -6.62 -3.30 4.74
CA LEU A 43 -7.31 -2.01 4.92
C LEU A 43 -6.56 -0.86 4.22
N PHE A 44 -5.24 -0.89 4.23
CA PHE A 44 -4.40 0.06 3.51
C PHE A 44 -4.68 0.02 1.99
N VAL A 45 -4.75 -1.17 1.41
CA VAL A 45 -5.07 -1.34 -0.01
C VAL A 45 -6.51 -0.91 -0.33
N ILE A 46 -7.47 -1.27 0.53
CA ILE A 46 -8.86 -0.82 0.37
C ILE A 46 -8.93 0.70 0.39
N ALA A 47 -8.21 1.36 1.29
CA ALA A 47 -8.14 2.83 1.36
C ALA A 47 -7.59 3.42 0.05
N LEU A 48 -6.53 2.81 -0.52
CA LEU A 48 -5.99 3.22 -1.82
C LEU A 48 -7.03 3.10 -2.93
N TRP A 49 -7.78 2.00 -2.97
CA TRP A 49 -8.83 1.79 -3.97
C TRP A 49 -9.99 2.76 -3.83
N VAL A 50 -10.41 3.07 -2.61
CA VAL A 50 -11.45 4.09 -2.37
C VAL A 50 -10.96 5.47 -2.83
N ILE A 51 -9.72 5.84 -2.50
CA ILE A 51 -9.10 7.09 -2.99
C ILE A 51 -9.08 7.12 -4.52
N ALA A 52 -8.67 6.02 -5.17
CA ALA A 52 -8.64 5.94 -6.63
C ALA A 52 -10.03 6.09 -7.25
N GLY A 53 -11.05 5.46 -6.67
CA GLY A 53 -12.44 5.58 -7.10
C GLY A 53 -12.96 7.01 -6.96
N ILE A 54 -12.72 7.66 -5.83
CA ILE A 54 -13.10 9.06 -5.60
C ILE A 54 -12.39 9.98 -6.59
N ALA A 55 -11.08 9.79 -6.79
CA ALA A 55 -10.29 10.59 -7.73
C ALA A 55 -10.82 10.44 -9.16
N GLY A 56 -11.19 9.22 -9.58
CA GLY A 56 -11.80 8.97 -10.88
C GLY A 56 -13.13 9.70 -11.05
N ALA A 57 -13.98 9.69 -10.04
CA ALA A 57 -15.26 10.39 -10.04
C ALA A 57 -15.10 11.92 -10.10
N HIS A 58 -13.95 12.44 -9.68
CA HIS A 58 -13.64 13.90 -9.71
C HIS A 58 -12.72 14.28 -10.87
N GLY A 59 -12.58 13.46 -11.90
CA GLY A 59 -11.92 13.81 -13.14
C GLY A 59 -10.40 13.62 -13.16
N SER A 60 -9.84 12.84 -12.24
CA SER A 60 -8.43 12.45 -12.33
C SER A 60 -8.17 11.63 -13.59
N PRO A 61 -6.95 11.74 -14.20
CA PRO A 61 -6.62 10.98 -15.40
C PRO A 61 -6.83 9.48 -15.20
N GLY A 62 -7.60 8.85 -16.10
CA GLY A 62 -7.95 7.42 -16.00
C GLY A 62 -6.76 6.49 -15.84
N ARG A 63 -5.63 6.81 -16.50
CA ARG A 63 -4.37 6.05 -16.34
C ARG A 63 -3.87 6.04 -14.90
N LEU A 64 -3.99 7.15 -14.17
CA LEU A 64 -3.58 7.25 -12.77
C LEU A 64 -4.52 6.45 -11.86
N VAL A 65 -5.81 6.52 -12.14
CA VAL A 65 -6.85 5.76 -11.41
C VAL A 65 -6.62 4.26 -11.58
N VAL A 66 -6.47 3.80 -12.82
CA VAL A 66 -6.17 2.38 -13.14
C VAL A 66 -4.87 1.95 -12.50
N PHE A 67 -3.84 2.80 -12.54
CA PHE A 67 -2.55 2.51 -11.91
C PHE A 67 -2.70 2.31 -10.40
N GLY A 68 -3.50 3.15 -9.73
CA GLY A 68 -3.79 2.98 -8.29
C GLY A 68 -4.48 1.65 -7.99
N PHE A 69 -5.47 1.24 -8.78
CA PHE A 69 -6.13 -0.05 -8.61
C PHE A 69 -5.16 -1.23 -8.84
N VAL A 70 -4.42 -1.21 -9.94
CA VAL A 70 -3.45 -2.28 -10.28
C VAL A 70 -2.36 -2.36 -9.21
N TRP A 71 -1.84 -1.22 -8.75
CA TRP A 71 -0.82 -1.21 -7.71
C TRP A 71 -1.30 -1.82 -6.40
N GLY A 72 -2.54 -1.51 -6.00
CA GLY A 72 -3.15 -2.14 -4.83
C GLY A 72 -3.26 -3.66 -4.96
N VAL A 73 -3.62 -4.16 -6.14
CA VAL A 73 -3.62 -5.62 -6.42
C VAL A 73 -2.23 -6.21 -6.26
N ILE A 74 -1.20 -5.55 -6.79
CA ILE A 74 0.20 -6.00 -6.68
C ILE A 74 0.65 -6.06 -5.21
N VAL A 75 0.38 -5.00 -4.44
CA VAL A 75 0.71 -4.95 -3.00
C VAL A 75 0.05 -6.11 -2.25
N LEU A 76 -1.24 -6.32 -2.48
CA LEU A 76 -2.01 -7.35 -1.79
C LEU A 76 -1.56 -8.76 -2.21
N ALA A 77 -1.42 -9.01 -3.51
CA ALA A 77 -1.00 -10.30 -4.03
C ALA A 77 0.39 -10.68 -3.53
N LEU A 78 1.35 -9.76 -3.58
CA LEU A 78 2.70 -10.00 -3.08
C LEU A 78 2.70 -10.21 -1.56
N GLY A 79 1.93 -9.41 -0.81
CA GLY A 79 1.80 -9.57 0.64
C GLY A 79 1.27 -10.93 1.05
N MET A 80 0.30 -11.46 0.30
CA MET A 80 -0.30 -12.77 0.59
C MET A 80 0.55 -13.96 0.13
N THR A 81 1.41 -13.80 -0.89
CA THR A 81 2.14 -14.89 -1.54
C THR A 81 3.64 -14.90 -1.27
N GLN A 82 4.19 -13.82 -0.72
CA GLN A 82 5.65 -13.63 -0.58
C GLN A 82 6.35 -14.77 0.18
N GLN A 83 5.68 -15.40 1.13
CA GLN A 83 6.29 -16.49 1.91
C GLN A 83 6.59 -17.75 1.07
N GLY A 84 5.89 -17.92 -0.05
CA GLY A 84 6.10 -19.01 -0.99
C GLY A 84 7.08 -18.70 -2.12
N ILE A 85 7.61 -17.47 -2.19
CA ILE A 85 8.46 -17.01 -3.29
C ILE A 85 9.92 -16.97 -2.83
N LEU A 86 10.83 -17.51 -3.64
CA LEU A 86 12.28 -17.54 -3.36
C LEU A 86 12.60 -18.00 -1.93
N ILE A 87 12.06 -19.18 -1.55
CA ILE A 87 12.28 -19.75 -0.23
C ILE A 87 13.78 -20.03 -0.06
N GLY A 88 14.34 -19.72 1.12
CA GLY A 88 15.73 -19.93 1.44
C GLY A 88 16.56 -18.65 1.46
N SER A 89 17.83 -18.74 1.06
CA SER A 89 18.81 -17.65 1.20
C SER A 89 18.48 -16.38 0.41
N LEU A 90 17.66 -16.47 -0.65
CA LEU A 90 17.26 -15.32 -1.49
C LEU A 90 15.93 -14.71 -1.07
N HIS A 91 15.27 -15.22 -0.04
CA HIS A 91 13.96 -14.72 0.38
C HIS A 91 13.98 -13.23 0.82
N TRP A 92 15.12 -12.74 1.27
CA TRP A 92 15.28 -11.33 1.63
C TRP A 92 14.96 -10.38 0.46
N ILE A 93 15.20 -10.80 -0.79
CA ILE A 93 14.89 -10.01 -1.98
C ILE A 93 13.37 -9.75 -2.05
N VAL A 94 12.57 -10.78 -1.78
CA VAL A 94 11.11 -10.68 -1.78
C VAL A 94 10.62 -9.76 -0.66
N ARG A 95 11.24 -9.81 0.51
CA ARG A 95 10.94 -8.93 1.65
C ARG A 95 11.22 -7.46 1.31
N VAL A 96 12.38 -7.17 0.73
CA VAL A 96 12.76 -5.82 0.28
C VAL A 96 11.80 -5.34 -0.82
N LEU A 97 11.48 -6.19 -1.78
CA LEU A 97 10.56 -5.87 -2.87
C LEU A 97 9.15 -5.56 -2.34
N HIS A 98 8.65 -6.36 -1.40
CA HIS A 98 7.36 -6.13 -0.76
C HIS A 98 7.34 -4.78 -0.03
N LEU A 99 8.39 -4.47 0.73
CA LEU A 99 8.54 -3.19 1.42
C LEU A 99 8.55 -2.02 0.42
N ALA A 100 9.34 -2.11 -0.64
CA ALA A 100 9.45 -1.05 -1.65
C ALA A 100 8.12 -0.81 -2.38
N ILE A 101 7.43 -1.88 -2.78
CA ILE A 101 6.12 -1.80 -3.45
C ILE A 101 5.07 -1.24 -2.50
N GLY A 102 5.08 -1.62 -1.24
CA GLY A 102 4.18 -1.07 -0.23
C GLY A 102 4.39 0.44 -0.03
N ILE A 103 5.65 0.87 0.15
CA ILE A 103 5.99 2.29 0.30
C ILE A 103 5.61 3.09 -0.95
N ALA A 104 5.82 2.53 -2.15
CA ALA A 104 5.47 3.19 -3.40
C ALA A 104 3.97 3.46 -3.59
N ALA A 105 3.10 2.78 -2.85
CA ALA A 105 1.67 3.07 -2.83
C ALA A 105 1.36 4.47 -2.26
N MET A 106 2.21 5.00 -1.38
CA MET A 106 1.98 6.32 -0.75
C MET A 106 2.00 7.48 -1.75
N PRO A 107 3.05 7.67 -2.58
CA PRO A 107 3.04 8.75 -3.58
C PRO A 107 1.91 8.60 -4.61
N ILE A 108 1.47 7.38 -4.91
CA ILE A 108 0.31 7.15 -5.77
C ILE A 108 -0.95 7.69 -5.11
N ALA A 109 -1.19 7.35 -3.84
CA ALA A 109 -2.33 7.86 -3.08
C ALA A 109 -2.30 9.38 -2.95
N GLU A 110 -1.14 9.96 -2.65
CA GLU A 110 -0.97 11.41 -2.54
C GLU A 110 -1.30 12.13 -3.84
N ARG A 111 -0.87 11.59 -4.97
CA ARG A 111 -1.16 12.13 -6.28
C ARG A 111 -2.65 12.07 -6.64
N LEU A 112 -3.30 10.96 -6.28
CA LEU A 112 -4.75 10.79 -6.45
C LEU A 112 -5.54 11.79 -5.60
N VAL A 113 -5.12 12.02 -4.36
CA VAL A 113 -5.77 13.00 -3.45
C VAL A 113 -5.53 14.44 -3.89
N ALA A 114 -4.36 14.75 -4.46
CA ALA A 114 -4.05 16.07 -4.96
C ALA A 114 -4.94 16.48 -6.15
N GLY A 115 -5.49 15.50 -6.87
CA GLY A 115 -6.36 15.74 -8.02
C GLY A 115 -5.64 16.22 -9.28
N PRO A 116 -6.42 16.62 -10.32
CA PRO A 116 -5.86 17.13 -11.55
C PRO A 116 -5.03 18.40 -11.31
N GLN A 117 -3.81 18.41 -11.86
CA GLN A 117 -2.98 19.61 -11.80
C GLN A 117 -3.49 20.63 -12.85
N PRO A 118 -3.53 21.94 -12.53
CA PRO A 118 -3.81 22.96 -13.54
C PRO A 118 -2.82 22.80 -14.69
N THR A 119 -3.34 22.78 -15.91
CA THR A 119 -2.48 22.88 -17.11
C THR A 119 -1.83 24.25 -17.14
N PRO A 120 -0.52 24.35 -17.42
CA PRO A 120 0.15 25.64 -17.52
C PRO A 120 -0.39 26.47 -18.67
#